data_4f82429ccc9b025a3f9122f42c131132
#
_entry.id   4f82429ccc9b025a3f9122f42c131132
#
_cell.length_a   1.000
_cell.length_b   1.000
_cell.length_c   1.000
_cell.angle_alpha   90.00
_cell.angle_beta   90.00
_cell.angle_gamma   90.00
#
_symmetry.space_group_name_H-M   'P 1'
#
loop_
_entity.id
_entity.type
_entity.pdbx_description
1 polymer ?
#
loop_
_entity_poly.entity_id
_entity_poly.type
_entity_poly.pdbx_seq_one_letter_code
_entity_poly.pdbx_strand_id
1 'polypeptide(L)'
;MTTENASYGQSKLMVPSSSLSFGMTLVMAIACGVAAANIYYNQPMLGIMEAAFSAQVTVVGLVPTATQLGFAVGLLLLVPLGDRFDRRRLILIQLAALALSLAATAVAPDAWSLVVSSVLVGATSSVAQQIVPFAAELAEPNRRGATIGIVMSGLLCGILLGRVLAGAVGDHYGWRAMFWLGLLLAVAVGLLLAPVLPRSPPKTRESYGALLKSLAILWREEPELRRATVIQGCLFGSFSALWTILALQLDARYHLGAEIAGLFGIIGAVGVLFAPIAGRIADRRGPHAVIGLGSVIMLTSWVVFAVWGMIAGLIVGVLLLDFSEQGALVSNQHIIYALRPEARNRLNTIFMGGTFLGGAVGSAGTSLARQFGGWTAVCTFGAALVAIALCLHACGRVAAKRMG
;
A
#
# COMPACT_ATOMS: atom_id res chain seq x y z
N MET A 1 55.15 40.50 21.52
CA MET A 1 55.05 39.36 20.61
C MET A 1 53.58 39.01 20.55
N THR A 2 52.96 39.47 19.53
CA THR A 2 51.49 39.44 19.24
C THR A 2 51.20 38.13 18.49
N THR A 3 50.34 37.30 19.02
CA THR A 3 49.77 36.13 18.34
C THR A 3 48.42 36.50 17.72
N GLU A 4 48.40 36.64 16.41
CA GLU A 4 47.21 36.81 15.59
C GLU A 4 46.35 35.54 15.62
N ASN A 5 45.14 35.66 16.13
CA ASN A 5 44.11 34.63 15.97
C ASN A 5 43.41 34.82 14.60
N ALA A 6 43.75 33.97 13.64
CA ALA A 6 43.04 33.86 12.39
C ALA A 6 41.71 33.16 12.61
N SER A 7 40.63 33.94 12.72
CA SER A 7 39.27 33.42 12.69
C SER A 7 38.91 33.02 11.25
N TYR A 8 38.98 31.73 10.95
CA TYR A 8 38.39 31.18 9.74
C TYR A 8 36.87 31.31 9.81
N GLY A 9 36.35 32.27 9.05
CA GLY A 9 34.94 32.46 8.86
C GLY A 9 34.32 31.25 8.17
N GLN A 10 33.64 30.42 8.94
CA GLN A 10 32.67 29.48 8.41
C GLN A 10 31.49 30.30 7.88
N SER A 11 31.49 30.59 6.58
CA SER A 11 30.28 31.03 5.88
C SER A 11 29.30 29.85 5.86
N LYS A 12 28.45 29.77 6.91
CA LYS A 12 27.22 29.02 6.87
C LYS A 12 26.41 29.58 5.69
N LEU A 13 26.46 28.89 4.56
CA LEU A 13 25.47 29.04 3.52
C LEU A 13 24.10 28.78 4.19
N MET A 14 23.43 29.85 4.55
CA MET A 14 22.03 29.87 4.97
C MET A 14 21.23 29.44 3.74
N VAL A 15 20.97 28.12 3.62
CA VAL A 15 19.87 27.64 2.82
C VAL A 15 18.61 28.23 3.46
N PRO A 16 17.81 29.03 2.74
CA PRO A 16 16.59 29.57 3.33
C PRO A 16 15.75 28.37 3.78
N SER A 17 15.55 28.24 5.07
CA SER A 17 14.62 27.29 5.67
C SER A 17 13.21 27.78 5.32
N SER A 18 12.74 27.50 4.10
CA SER A 18 11.32 27.58 3.82
C SER A 18 10.68 26.45 4.63
N SER A 19 10.28 26.78 5.85
CA SER A 19 9.50 25.87 6.68
C SER A 19 8.31 25.38 5.87
N LEU A 20 8.08 24.06 5.87
CA LEU A 20 6.97 23.45 5.16
C LEU A 20 5.67 24.10 5.61
N SER A 21 5.00 24.86 4.74
CA SER A 21 3.74 25.50 5.09
C SER A 21 2.65 24.42 5.27
N PHE A 22 1.66 24.70 6.12
CA PHE A 22 0.51 23.80 6.30
C PHE A 22 -0.19 23.51 4.96
N GLY A 23 -0.35 24.53 4.10
CA GLY A 23 -0.95 24.36 2.78
C GLY A 23 -0.17 23.40 1.89
N MET A 24 1.18 23.47 1.90
CA MET A 24 2.02 22.53 1.16
C MET A 24 1.89 21.09 1.71
N THR A 25 1.86 20.92 3.04
CA THR A 25 1.63 19.63 3.69
C THR A 25 0.28 19.05 3.26
N LEU A 26 -0.76 19.87 3.21
CA LEU A 26 -2.10 19.43 2.78
C LEU A 26 -2.13 19.01 1.31
N VAL A 27 -1.49 19.78 0.41
CA VAL A 27 -1.39 19.40 -1.01
C VAL A 27 -0.63 18.09 -1.17
N MET A 28 0.46 17.87 -0.42
CA MET A 28 1.18 16.59 -0.42
C MET A 28 0.32 15.45 0.11
N ALA A 29 -0.49 15.69 1.15
CA ALA A 29 -1.42 14.70 1.69
C ALA A 29 -2.50 14.30 0.66
N ILE A 30 -3.09 15.29 -0.03
CA ILE A 30 -4.09 15.04 -1.09
C ILE A 30 -3.43 14.26 -2.24
N ALA A 31 -2.25 14.66 -2.68
CA ALA A 31 -1.54 13.97 -3.76
C ALA A 31 -1.19 12.52 -3.39
N CYS A 32 -0.78 12.29 -2.16
CA CYS A 32 -0.50 10.96 -1.64
C CYS A 32 -1.78 10.10 -1.62
N GLY A 33 -2.90 10.69 -1.20
CA GLY A 33 -4.21 10.03 -1.19
C GLY A 33 -4.72 9.70 -2.59
N VAL A 34 -4.67 10.65 -3.52
CA VAL A 34 -5.04 10.44 -4.93
C VAL A 34 -4.20 9.33 -5.56
N ALA A 35 -2.88 9.34 -5.36
CA ALA A 35 -2.00 8.31 -5.91
C ALA A 35 -2.30 6.92 -5.32
N ALA A 36 -2.48 6.81 -4.00
CA ALA A 36 -2.77 5.54 -3.33
C ALA A 36 -4.15 4.97 -3.68
N ALA A 37 -5.15 5.83 -3.87
CA ALA A 37 -6.51 5.43 -4.21
C ALA A 37 -6.59 4.57 -5.49
N ASN A 38 -5.75 4.86 -6.49
CA ASN A 38 -5.75 4.18 -7.79
C ASN A 38 -5.46 2.67 -7.70
N ILE A 39 -4.76 2.22 -6.65
CA ILE A 39 -4.45 0.81 -6.43
C ILE A 39 -5.72 0.00 -6.15
N TYR A 40 -6.75 0.67 -5.61
CA TYR A 40 -7.94 0.03 -5.07
C TYR A 40 -9.22 0.27 -5.88
N TYR A 41 -9.18 1.09 -6.95
CA TYR A 41 -10.37 1.40 -7.77
C TYR A 41 -11.00 0.16 -8.40
N ASN A 42 -10.20 -0.79 -8.85
CA ASN A 42 -10.69 -1.99 -9.52
C ASN A 42 -11.47 -2.95 -8.61
N GLN A 43 -11.21 -2.94 -7.29
CA GLN A 43 -11.81 -3.91 -6.36
C GLN A 43 -13.35 -3.84 -6.31
N PRO A 44 -13.99 -2.70 -6.02
CA PRO A 44 -15.45 -2.64 -6.01
C PRO A 44 -16.08 -2.76 -7.40
N MET A 45 -15.34 -2.43 -8.47
CA MET A 45 -15.84 -2.45 -9.84
C MET A 45 -15.59 -3.77 -10.58
N LEU A 46 -14.98 -4.78 -9.94
CA LEU A 46 -14.54 -6.00 -10.63
C LEU A 46 -15.70 -6.70 -11.34
N GLY A 47 -16.88 -6.78 -10.71
CA GLY A 47 -18.08 -7.37 -11.32
C GLY A 47 -18.55 -6.63 -12.58
N ILE A 48 -18.51 -5.31 -12.57
CA ILE A 48 -18.88 -4.46 -13.73
C ILE A 48 -17.87 -4.68 -14.87
N MET A 49 -16.58 -4.83 -14.55
CA MET A 49 -15.54 -5.13 -15.53
C MET A 49 -15.69 -6.55 -16.10
N GLU A 50 -16.00 -7.56 -15.28
CA GLU A 50 -16.30 -8.92 -15.73
C GLU A 50 -17.49 -8.94 -16.69
N ALA A 51 -18.55 -8.19 -16.39
CA ALA A 51 -19.72 -8.09 -17.26
C ALA A 51 -19.39 -7.41 -18.60
N ALA A 52 -18.52 -6.40 -18.60
CA ALA A 52 -18.09 -5.72 -19.84
C ALA A 52 -17.23 -6.59 -20.77
N PHE A 53 -16.52 -7.58 -20.21
CA PHE A 53 -15.65 -8.50 -20.95
C PHE A 53 -16.05 -9.95 -20.69
N SER A 54 -17.32 -10.28 -20.85
CA SER A 54 -17.94 -11.57 -20.51
C SER A 54 -17.24 -12.80 -21.13
N ALA A 55 -16.64 -12.66 -22.31
CA ALA A 55 -15.84 -13.72 -22.95
C ALA A 55 -14.45 -13.92 -22.32
N GLN A 56 -13.99 -13.02 -21.46
CA GLN A 56 -12.63 -12.99 -20.89
C GLN A 56 -12.64 -12.78 -19.36
N VAL A 57 -13.66 -13.25 -18.67
CA VAL A 57 -13.86 -13.07 -17.20
C VAL A 57 -12.64 -13.52 -16.40
N THR A 58 -12.02 -14.65 -16.77
CA THR A 58 -10.79 -15.14 -16.10
C THR A 58 -9.64 -14.14 -16.20
N VAL A 59 -9.49 -13.46 -17.34
CA VAL A 59 -8.43 -12.46 -17.55
C VAL A 59 -8.74 -11.20 -16.75
N VAL A 60 -10.00 -10.75 -16.73
CA VAL A 60 -10.44 -9.60 -15.92
C VAL A 60 -10.19 -9.84 -14.43
N GLY A 61 -10.39 -11.06 -13.95
CA GLY A 61 -10.06 -11.46 -12.58
C GLY A 61 -8.59 -11.26 -12.17
N LEU A 62 -7.68 -11.05 -13.15
CA LEU A 62 -6.27 -10.73 -12.91
C LEU A 62 -6.00 -9.23 -12.71
N VAL A 63 -6.97 -8.35 -12.95
CA VAL A 63 -6.80 -6.89 -12.85
C VAL A 63 -6.31 -6.44 -11.45
N PRO A 64 -6.92 -6.87 -10.32
CA PRO A 64 -6.39 -6.54 -9.01
C PRO A 64 -4.98 -7.08 -8.76
N THR A 65 -4.69 -8.29 -9.25
CA THR A 65 -3.35 -8.90 -9.19
C THR A 65 -2.32 -8.06 -9.95
N ALA A 66 -2.67 -7.64 -11.17
CA ALA A 66 -1.82 -6.82 -12.03
C ALA A 66 -1.49 -5.48 -11.39
N THR A 67 -2.49 -4.82 -10.78
CA THR A 67 -2.29 -3.55 -10.09
C THR A 67 -1.36 -3.69 -8.88
N GLN A 68 -1.53 -4.72 -8.06
CA GLN A 68 -0.67 -4.97 -6.90
C GLN A 68 0.75 -5.38 -7.30
N LEU A 69 0.89 -6.23 -8.32
CA LEU A 69 2.19 -6.58 -8.88
C LEU A 69 2.91 -5.35 -9.43
N GLY A 70 2.19 -4.51 -10.19
CA GLY A 70 2.70 -3.24 -10.68
C GLY A 70 3.19 -2.35 -9.55
N PHE A 71 2.40 -2.21 -8.48
CA PHE A 71 2.79 -1.40 -7.32
C PHE A 71 4.03 -1.96 -6.61
N ALA A 72 4.14 -3.27 -6.43
CA ALA A 72 5.33 -3.91 -5.88
C ALA A 72 6.58 -3.63 -6.75
N VAL A 73 6.45 -3.75 -8.07
CA VAL A 73 7.52 -3.41 -9.03
C VAL A 73 7.88 -1.93 -8.93
N GLY A 74 6.88 -1.04 -8.87
CA GLY A 74 7.09 0.40 -8.68
C GLY A 74 7.84 0.72 -7.38
N LEU A 75 7.49 0.05 -6.28
CA LEU A 75 8.21 0.18 -5.01
C LEU A 75 9.68 -0.21 -5.13
N LEU A 76 9.97 -1.36 -5.73
CA LEU A 76 11.32 -1.89 -5.82
C LEU A 76 12.19 -1.14 -6.84
N LEU A 77 11.59 -0.64 -7.94
CA LEU A 77 12.33 -0.01 -9.02
C LEU A 77 12.24 1.53 -9.02
N LEU A 78 11.06 2.12 -8.78
CA LEU A 78 10.89 3.57 -8.92
C LEU A 78 11.21 4.33 -7.64
N VAL A 79 10.92 3.76 -6.46
CA VAL A 79 11.19 4.45 -5.18
C VAL A 79 12.67 4.72 -4.95
N PRO A 80 13.62 3.78 -5.23
CA PRO A 80 15.05 4.04 -5.09
C PRO A 80 15.59 5.15 -6.01
N LEU A 81 14.91 5.45 -7.12
CA LEU A 81 15.27 6.57 -8.00
C LEU A 81 15.21 7.93 -7.27
N GLY A 82 14.37 8.06 -6.24
CA GLY A 82 14.24 9.27 -5.43
C GLY A 82 15.49 9.65 -4.64
N ASP A 83 16.43 8.72 -4.45
CA ASP A 83 17.72 9.03 -3.81
C ASP A 83 18.76 9.52 -4.84
N ARG A 84 18.60 9.23 -6.13
CA ARG A 84 19.52 9.57 -7.22
C ARG A 84 19.09 10.77 -8.06
N PHE A 85 17.81 11.02 -8.16
CA PHE A 85 17.26 12.10 -8.98
C PHE A 85 16.57 13.16 -8.13
N ASP A 86 16.35 14.34 -8.70
CA ASP A 86 15.54 15.38 -8.07
C ASP A 86 14.12 14.84 -7.81
N ARG A 87 13.76 14.69 -6.52
CA ARG A 87 12.47 14.13 -6.08
C ARG A 87 11.28 14.88 -6.64
N ARG A 88 11.37 16.21 -6.74
CA ARG A 88 10.30 17.01 -7.36
C ARG A 88 10.03 16.56 -8.79
N ARG A 89 11.10 16.46 -9.62
CA ARG A 89 10.96 16.02 -11.01
C ARG A 89 10.43 14.60 -11.09
N LEU A 90 10.93 13.72 -10.27
CA LEU A 90 10.52 12.31 -10.26
C LEU A 90 9.04 12.16 -9.88
N ILE A 91 8.56 12.86 -8.85
CA ILE A 91 7.15 12.86 -8.44
C ILE A 91 6.26 13.36 -9.59
N LEU A 92 6.61 14.48 -10.22
CA LEU A 92 5.82 15.05 -11.31
C LEU A 92 5.79 14.15 -12.55
N ILE A 93 6.92 13.54 -12.92
CA ILE A 93 6.99 12.55 -14.01
C ILE A 93 6.13 11.32 -13.68
N GLN A 94 6.19 10.80 -12.46
CA GLN A 94 5.36 9.65 -12.08
C GLN A 94 3.87 9.99 -12.04
N LEU A 95 3.47 11.19 -11.61
CA LEU A 95 2.06 11.62 -11.69
C LEU A 95 1.58 11.76 -13.13
N ALA A 96 2.42 12.28 -14.04
CA ALA A 96 2.12 12.33 -15.47
C ALA A 96 2.00 10.91 -16.06
N ALA A 97 2.92 10.01 -15.70
CA ALA A 97 2.86 8.61 -16.11
C ALA A 97 1.63 7.89 -15.55
N LEU A 98 1.21 8.21 -14.31
CA LEU A 98 -0.03 7.71 -13.71
C LEU A 98 -1.24 8.18 -14.51
N ALA A 99 -1.31 9.47 -14.87
CA ALA A 99 -2.40 9.99 -15.68
C ALA A 99 -2.48 9.28 -17.05
N LEU A 100 -1.35 9.05 -17.72
CA LEU A 100 -1.30 8.30 -18.97
C LEU A 100 -1.73 6.84 -18.80
N SER A 101 -1.32 6.19 -17.71
CA SER A 101 -1.71 4.81 -17.40
C SER A 101 -3.22 4.70 -17.14
N LEU A 102 -3.80 5.69 -16.44
CA LEU A 102 -5.25 5.78 -16.21
C LEU A 102 -6.03 6.00 -17.50
N ALA A 103 -5.52 6.87 -18.41
CA ALA A 103 -6.09 7.04 -19.74
C ALA A 103 -6.08 5.72 -20.52
N ALA A 104 -4.94 5.02 -20.53
CA ALA A 104 -4.83 3.73 -21.21
C ALA A 104 -5.80 2.69 -20.65
N THR A 105 -6.00 2.68 -19.33
CA THR A 105 -6.97 1.81 -18.68
C THR A 105 -8.41 2.17 -19.06
N ALA A 106 -8.75 3.46 -19.08
CA ALA A 106 -10.09 3.94 -19.41
C ALA A 106 -10.50 3.60 -20.86
N VAL A 107 -9.54 3.57 -21.81
CA VAL A 107 -9.79 3.26 -23.21
C VAL A 107 -9.49 1.81 -23.58
N ALA A 108 -9.19 0.93 -22.61
CA ALA A 108 -8.84 -0.46 -22.86
C ALA A 108 -9.90 -1.19 -23.71
N PRO A 109 -9.53 -1.72 -24.91
CA PRO A 109 -10.49 -2.36 -25.81
C PRO A 109 -10.79 -3.82 -25.43
N ASP A 110 -9.90 -4.47 -24.70
CA ASP A 110 -10.00 -5.89 -24.30
C ASP A 110 -9.40 -6.12 -22.91
N ALA A 111 -9.63 -7.31 -22.36
CA ALA A 111 -9.20 -7.64 -20.99
C ALA A 111 -7.67 -7.68 -20.82
N TRP A 112 -6.90 -8.05 -21.86
CA TRP A 112 -5.45 -8.07 -21.77
C TRP A 112 -4.84 -6.68 -21.72
N SER A 113 -5.34 -5.77 -22.55
CA SER A 113 -4.94 -4.35 -22.48
C SER A 113 -5.30 -3.72 -21.14
N LEU A 114 -6.46 -4.12 -20.55
CA LEU A 114 -6.86 -3.71 -19.21
C LEU A 114 -5.88 -4.22 -18.15
N VAL A 115 -5.46 -5.49 -18.21
CA VAL A 115 -4.48 -6.06 -17.29
C VAL A 115 -3.12 -5.36 -17.41
N VAL A 116 -2.62 -5.18 -18.64
CA VAL A 116 -1.32 -4.51 -18.86
C VAL A 116 -1.34 -3.07 -18.37
N SER A 117 -2.39 -2.30 -18.69
CA SER A 117 -2.52 -0.92 -18.21
C SER A 117 -2.66 -0.87 -16.68
N SER A 118 -3.29 -1.86 -16.06
CA SER A 118 -3.40 -1.98 -14.59
C SER A 118 -2.03 -2.19 -13.91
N VAL A 119 -1.10 -2.93 -14.54
CA VAL A 119 0.30 -3.02 -14.06
C VAL A 119 0.93 -1.62 -14.06
N LEU A 120 0.74 -0.83 -15.12
CA LEU A 120 1.29 0.52 -15.22
C LEU A 120 0.66 1.47 -14.19
N VAL A 121 -0.65 1.40 -13.99
CA VAL A 121 -1.35 2.15 -12.91
C VAL A 121 -0.75 1.80 -11.56
N GLY A 122 -0.58 0.52 -11.26
CA GLY A 122 0.05 0.08 -10.00
C GLY A 122 1.46 0.63 -9.85
N ALA A 123 2.32 0.45 -10.86
CA ALA A 123 3.71 0.88 -10.80
C ALA A 123 3.85 2.40 -10.58
N THR A 124 3.07 3.19 -11.30
CA THR A 124 3.11 4.65 -11.21
C THR A 124 2.48 5.19 -9.93
N SER A 125 1.49 4.50 -9.36
CA SER A 125 0.88 4.82 -8.05
C SER A 125 1.87 4.74 -6.89
N SER A 126 3.03 4.06 -7.06
CA SER A 126 4.12 4.03 -6.08
C SER A 126 4.68 5.42 -5.75
N VAL A 127 4.34 6.46 -6.50
CA VAL A 127 4.67 7.87 -6.22
C VAL A 127 4.22 8.29 -4.81
N ALA A 128 3.14 7.73 -4.27
CA ALA A 128 2.71 7.96 -2.89
C ALA A 128 3.84 7.67 -1.88
N GLN A 129 4.62 6.62 -2.12
CA GLN A 129 5.73 6.22 -1.25
C GLN A 129 6.98 7.10 -1.39
N GLN A 130 7.03 8.00 -2.36
CA GLN A 130 8.05 9.03 -2.48
C GLN A 130 7.64 10.34 -1.80
N ILE A 131 6.33 10.65 -1.81
CA ILE A 131 5.78 11.87 -1.22
C ILE A 131 5.97 11.87 0.30
N VAL A 132 5.69 10.75 0.99
CA VAL A 132 5.79 10.65 2.45
C VAL A 132 7.19 10.96 2.98
N PRO A 133 8.28 10.29 2.53
CA PRO A 133 9.62 10.61 3.00
C PRO A 133 10.08 12.00 2.55
N PHE A 134 9.60 12.50 1.41
CA PHE A 134 9.92 13.86 0.96
C PHE A 134 9.28 14.91 1.89
N ALA A 135 8.04 14.73 2.29
CA ALA A 135 7.40 15.59 3.29
C ALA A 135 8.15 15.57 4.64
N ALA A 136 8.61 14.39 5.07
CA ALA A 136 9.40 14.23 6.28
C ALA A 136 10.75 14.97 6.24
N GLU A 137 11.37 15.06 5.06
CA GLU A 137 12.64 15.79 4.86
C GLU A 137 12.46 17.29 4.86
N LEU A 138 11.36 17.77 4.30
CA LEU A 138 11.06 19.20 4.23
C LEU A 138 10.54 19.74 5.57
N ALA A 139 10.08 18.87 6.47
CA ALA A 139 9.53 19.27 7.76
C ALA A 139 10.63 19.64 8.76
N GLU A 140 10.36 20.66 9.58
CA GLU A 140 11.17 21.01 10.73
C GLU A 140 11.29 19.82 11.69
N PRO A 141 12.45 19.59 12.33
CA PRO A 141 12.67 18.43 13.20
C PRO A 141 11.60 18.24 14.29
N ASN A 142 11.13 19.35 14.88
CA ASN A 142 10.10 19.37 15.92
C ASN A 142 8.67 19.13 15.40
N ARG A 143 8.42 19.30 14.08
CA ARG A 143 7.12 19.10 13.43
C ARG A 143 7.07 17.89 12.49
N ARG A 144 8.18 17.18 12.32
CA ARG A 144 8.30 16.06 11.39
C ARG A 144 7.25 14.98 11.62
N GLY A 145 7.00 14.60 12.86
CA GLY A 145 5.97 13.62 13.21
C GLY A 145 4.57 14.05 12.83
N ALA A 146 4.20 15.31 13.09
CA ALA A 146 2.90 15.86 12.71
C ALA A 146 2.73 15.93 11.19
N THR A 147 3.76 16.35 10.46
CA THR A 147 3.76 16.39 8.99
C THR A 147 3.54 14.99 8.39
N ILE A 148 4.31 14.00 8.85
CA ILE A 148 4.14 12.62 8.42
C ILE A 148 2.72 12.13 8.72
N GLY A 149 2.20 12.44 9.92
CA GLY A 149 0.85 12.10 10.33
C GLY A 149 -0.22 12.65 9.37
N ILE A 150 -0.13 13.92 8.99
CA ILE A 150 -1.06 14.55 8.04
C ILE A 150 -0.99 13.89 6.66
N VAL A 151 0.23 13.65 6.13
CA VAL A 151 0.39 13.03 4.81
C VAL A 151 -0.10 11.57 4.80
N MET A 152 0.18 10.83 5.87
CA MET A 152 -0.32 9.46 6.03
C MET A 152 -1.84 9.40 6.21
N SER A 153 -2.42 10.37 6.91
CA SER A 153 -3.89 10.50 6.99
C SER A 153 -4.48 10.76 5.60
N GLY A 154 -3.85 11.59 4.78
CA GLY A 154 -4.24 11.80 3.38
C GLY A 154 -4.19 10.50 2.57
N LEU A 155 -3.13 9.70 2.74
CA LEU A 155 -3.00 8.39 2.10
C LEU A 155 -4.15 7.46 2.49
N LEU A 156 -4.42 7.31 3.79
CA LEU A 156 -5.49 6.44 4.30
C LEU A 156 -6.89 6.91 3.87
N CYS A 157 -7.15 8.22 3.94
CA CYS A 157 -8.38 8.80 3.42
C CYS A 157 -8.53 8.54 1.91
N GLY A 158 -7.44 8.64 1.15
CA GLY A 158 -7.44 8.35 -0.28
C GLY A 158 -7.80 6.88 -0.58
N ILE A 159 -7.26 5.94 0.16
CA ILE A 159 -7.60 4.51 0.04
C ILE A 159 -9.09 4.27 0.32
N LEU A 160 -9.59 4.86 1.39
CA LEU A 160 -11.00 4.75 1.77
C LEU A 160 -11.93 5.38 0.74
N LEU A 161 -11.73 6.66 0.48
CA LEU A 161 -12.57 7.42 -0.47
C LEU A 161 -12.45 6.88 -1.89
N GLY A 162 -11.27 6.35 -2.25
CA GLY A 162 -11.05 5.71 -3.53
C GLY A 162 -11.97 4.52 -3.77
N ARG A 163 -12.17 3.66 -2.77
CA ARG A 163 -13.12 2.53 -2.88
C ARG A 163 -14.58 3.01 -2.96
N VAL A 164 -14.95 3.97 -2.11
CA VAL A 164 -16.32 4.53 -2.11
C VAL A 164 -16.64 5.19 -3.44
N LEU A 165 -15.74 6.06 -3.94
CA LEU A 165 -15.90 6.73 -5.22
C LEU A 165 -15.93 5.74 -6.38
N ALA A 166 -15.04 4.74 -6.38
CA ALA A 166 -14.99 3.74 -7.43
C ALA A 166 -16.29 2.90 -7.47
N GLY A 167 -16.84 2.55 -6.32
CA GLY A 167 -18.12 1.86 -6.24
C GLY A 167 -19.27 2.72 -6.79
N ALA A 168 -19.42 3.94 -6.29
CA ALA A 168 -20.49 4.85 -6.70
C ALA A 168 -20.38 5.28 -8.17
N VAL A 169 -19.20 5.73 -8.61
CA VAL A 169 -18.99 6.13 -10.01
C VAL A 169 -19.12 4.93 -10.95
N GLY A 170 -18.61 3.75 -10.53
CA GLY A 170 -18.69 2.53 -11.32
C GLY A 170 -20.13 2.08 -11.55
N ASP A 171 -20.96 2.10 -10.52
CA ASP A 171 -22.37 1.71 -10.59
C ASP A 171 -23.21 2.65 -11.48
N HIS A 172 -23.01 3.98 -11.35
CA HIS A 172 -23.84 4.97 -12.04
C HIS A 172 -23.35 5.33 -13.44
N TYR A 173 -22.01 5.36 -13.66
CA TYR A 173 -21.39 5.87 -14.90
C TYR A 173 -20.52 4.83 -15.60
N GLY A 174 -20.41 3.63 -15.03
CA GLY A 174 -19.56 2.56 -15.52
C GLY A 174 -18.08 2.70 -15.10
N TRP A 175 -17.36 1.58 -15.12
CA TRP A 175 -15.99 1.47 -14.61
C TRP A 175 -14.99 2.40 -15.31
N ARG A 176 -15.18 2.68 -16.60
CA ARG A 176 -14.31 3.59 -17.37
C ARG A 176 -14.33 5.02 -16.84
N ALA A 177 -15.50 5.49 -16.39
CA ALA A 177 -15.66 6.84 -15.85
C ALA A 177 -14.79 7.07 -14.62
N MET A 178 -14.60 6.04 -13.77
CA MET A 178 -13.73 6.15 -12.60
C MET A 178 -12.26 6.34 -12.98
N PHE A 179 -11.78 5.70 -14.04
CA PHE A 179 -10.39 5.89 -14.51
C PHE A 179 -10.20 7.27 -15.15
N TRP A 180 -11.20 7.80 -15.85
CA TRP A 180 -11.18 9.19 -16.34
C TRP A 180 -11.17 10.19 -15.18
N LEU A 181 -11.97 9.95 -14.14
CA LEU A 181 -11.94 10.78 -12.92
C LEU A 181 -10.55 10.70 -12.25
N GLY A 182 -9.98 9.50 -12.13
CA GLY A 182 -8.64 9.28 -11.58
C GLY A 182 -7.57 10.05 -12.35
N LEU A 183 -7.66 10.06 -13.69
CA LEU A 183 -6.78 10.86 -14.55
C LEU A 183 -6.89 12.36 -14.23
N LEU A 184 -8.11 12.89 -14.18
CA LEU A 184 -8.32 14.31 -13.86
C LEU A 184 -7.76 14.68 -12.49
N LEU A 185 -7.96 13.82 -11.49
CA LEU A 185 -7.39 14.00 -10.16
C LEU A 185 -5.86 13.95 -10.16
N ALA A 186 -5.25 12.99 -10.87
CA ALA A 186 -3.79 12.87 -10.99
C ALA A 186 -3.16 14.10 -11.65
N VAL A 187 -3.78 14.62 -12.73
CA VAL A 187 -3.36 15.85 -13.40
C VAL A 187 -3.51 17.05 -12.47
N ALA A 188 -4.67 17.19 -11.80
CA ALA A 188 -4.95 18.29 -10.89
C ALA A 188 -3.92 18.36 -9.76
N VAL A 189 -3.63 17.25 -9.08
CA VAL A 189 -2.62 17.24 -8.02
C VAL A 189 -1.20 17.45 -8.55
N GLY A 190 -0.90 16.98 -9.76
CA GLY A 190 0.38 17.26 -10.44
C GLY A 190 0.57 18.76 -10.69
N LEU A 191 -0.46 19.43 -11.19
CA LEU A 191 -0.46 20.88 -11.43
C LEU A 191 -0.37 21.67 -10.11
N LEU A 192 -1.04 21.22 -9.05
CA LEU A 192 -0.95 21.85 -7.72
C LEU A 192 0.44 21.68 -7.09
N LEU A 193 1.07 20.50 -7.25
CA LEU A 193 2.39 20.24 -6.71
C LEU A 193 3.52 20.94 -7.49
N ALA A 194 3.35 21.13 -8.80
CA ALA A 194 4.40 21.68 -9.66
C ALA A 194 4.98 23.02 -9.16
N PRO A 195 4.19 24.04 -8.78
CA PRO A 195 4.73 25.30 -8.28
C PRO A 195 5.21 25.21 -6.82
N VAL A 196 4.67 24.29 -6.01
CA VAL A 196 4.83 24.27 -4.56
C VAL A 196 6.05 23.44 -4.13
N LEU A 197 6.35 22.32 -4.81
CA LEU A 197 7.45 21.46 -4.42
C LEU A 197 8.80 22.12 -4.66
N PRO A 198 9.70 22.21 -3.67
CA PRO A 198 11.04 22.69 -3.85
C PRO A 198 11.90 21.68 -4.63
N ARG A 199 12.95 22.17 -5.28
CA ARG A 199 13.97 21.30 -5.87
C ARG A 199 14.70 20.54 -4.77
N SER A 200 14.96 19.26 -4.97
CA SER A 200 15.69 18.42 -4.02
C SER A 200 16.89 17.81 -4.75
N PRO A 201 18.11 18.26 -4.40
CA PRO A 201 19.30 17.70 -5.03
C PRO A 201 19.42 16.20 -4.72
N PRO A 202 20.05 15.43 -5.62
CA PRO A 202 20.29 14.01 -5.40
C PRO A 202 21.06 13.76 -4.09
N LYS A 203 20.64 12.74 -3.33
CA LYS A 203 21.26 12.37 -2.05
C LYS A 203 22.52 11.54 -2.22
N THR A 204 22.59 10.78 -3.31
CA THR A 204 23.71 9.89 -3.59
C THR A 204 24.16 10.02 -5.03
N ARG A 205 25.48 9.77 -5.23
CA ARG A 205 26.09 9.63 -6.56
C ARG A 205 26.23 8.17 -6.96
N GLU A 206 25.77 7.24 -6.15
CA GLU A 206 25.84 5.80 -6.45
C GLU A 206 25.08 5.48 -7.75
N SER A 207 25.53 4.46 -8.46
CA SER A 207 24.83 3.99 -9.65
C SER A 207 23.50 3.36 -9.25
N TYR A 208 22.51 3.43 -10.14
CA TYR A 208 21.20 2.81 -9.89
C TYR A 208 21.31 1.29 -9.63
N GLY A 209 22.21 0.62 -10.37
CA GLY A 209 22.52 -0.79 -10.14
C GLY A 209 23.10 -1.07 -8.74
N ALA A 210 23.90 -0.14 -8.19
CA ALA A 210 24.43 -0.27 -6.82
C ALA A 210 23.31 -0.14 -5.78
N LEU A 211 22.35 0.76 -6.00
CA LEU A 211 21.16 0.89 -5.14
C LEU A 211 20.33 -0.39 -5.15
N LEU A 212 20.03 -0.97 -6.32
CA LEU A 212 19.29 -2.24 -6.41
C LEU A 212 20.08 -3.40 -5.79
N LYS A 213 21.39 -3.44 -6.03
CA LYS A 213 22.28 -4.44 -5.39
C LYS A 213 22.26 -4.33 -3.88
N SER A 214 22.17 -3.11 -3.32
CA SER A 214 22.07 -2.91 -1.88
C SER A 214 20.78 -3.49 -1.28
N LEU A 215 19.66 -3.44 -2.01
CA LEU A 215 18.42 -4.11 -1.59
C LEU A 215 18.60 -5.63 -1.55
N ALA A 216 19.23 -6.21 -2.58
CA ALA A 216 19.50 -7.64 -2.64
C ALA A 216 20.49 -8.10 -1.52
N ILE A 217 21.47 -7.28 -1.17
CA ILE A 217 22.38 -7.54 -0.06
C ILE A 217 21.62 -7.54 1.26
N LEU A 218 20.82 -6.51 1.56
CA LEU A 218 19.99 -6.42 2.76
C LEU A 218 19.06 -7.62 2.89
N TRP A 219 18.41 -8.03 1.79
CA TRP A 219 17.57 -9.23 1.76
C TRP A 219 18.32 -10.49 2.16
N ARG A 220 19.59 -10.65 1.73
CA ARG A 220 20.41 -11.82 2.04
C ARG A 220 20.97 -11.79 3.47
N GLU A 221 21.40 -10.61 3.92
CA GLU A 221 22.06 -10.45 5.23
C GLU A 221 21.08 -10.46 6.40
N GLU A 222 19.83 -9.99 6.21
CA GLU A 222 18.87 -9.82 7.29
C GLU A 222 17.78 -10.92 7.28
N PRO A 223 17.96 -12.03 8.01
CA PRO A 223 16.97 -13.12 8.07
C PRO A 223 15.65 -12.67 8.69
N GLU A 224 15.69 -11.74 9.64
CA GLU A 224 14.49 -11.21 10.30
C GLU A 224 13.69 -10.32 9.36
N LEU A 225 14.33 -9.57 8.44
CA LEU A 225 13.66 -8.84 7.36
C LEU A 225 12.90 -9.81 6.45
N ARG A 226 13.57 -10.90 6.00
CA ARG A 226 12.91 -11.91 5.15
C ARG A 226 11.70 -12.50 5.82
N ARG A 227 11.84 -12.88 7.08
CA ARG A 227 10.76 -13.48 7.88
C ARG A 227 9.59 -12.52 8.06
N ALA A 228 9.84 -11.27 8.51
CA ALA A 228 8.82 -10.25 8.67
C ALA A 228 8.10 -9.97 7.34
N THR A 229 8.85 -9.90 6.24
CA THR A 229 8.31 -9.65 4.89
C THR A 229 7.42 -10.79 4.42
N VAL A 230 7.82 -12.05 4.61
CA VAL A 230 7.01 -13.22 4.19
C VAL A 230 5.76 -13.34 5.06
N ILE A 231 5.87 -13.17 6.38
CA ILE A 231 4.70 -13.15 7.28
C ILE A 231 3.71 -12.07 6.85
N GLN A 232 4.18 -10.83 6.66
CA GLN A 232 3.32 -9.73 6.24
C GLN A 232 2.76 -9.96 4.83
N GLY A 233 3.55 -10.52 3.92
CA GLY A 233 3.08 -10.88 2.58
C GLY A 233 1.94 -11.90 2.60
N CYS A 234 1.98 -12.90 3.49
CA CYS A 234 0.90 -13.86 3.67
C CYS A 234 -0.36 -13.19 4.28
N LEU A 235 -0.19 -12.34 5.29
CA LEU A 235 -1.31 -11.63 5.93
C LEU A 235 -1.96 -10.65 4.96
N PHE A 236 -1.17 -9.84 4.26
CA PHE A 236 -1.68 -8.92 3.24
C PHE A 236 -2.24 -9.65 2.02
N GLY A 237 -1.71 -10.82 1.67
CA GLY A 237 -2.28 -11.71 0.66
C GLY A 237 -3.67 -12.18 1.05
N SER A 238 -3.86 -12.60 2.30
CA SER A 238 -5.16 -12.97 2.88
C SER A 238 -6.14 -11.79 2.88
N PHE A 239 -5.69 -10.61 3.29
CA PHE A 239 -6.43 -9.36 3.21
C PHE A 239 -6.87 -9.04 1.76
N SER A 240 -5.92 -9.10 0.83
CA SER A 240 -6.18 -8.83 -0.59
C SER A 240 -7.11 -9.86 -1.22
N ALA A 241 -7.06 -11.11 -0.76
CA ALA A 241 -7.97 -12.17 -1.21
C ALA A 241 -9.43 -11.80 -0.96
N LEU A 242 -9.77 -11.30 0.23
CA LEU A 242 -11.12 -10.85 0.53
C LEU A 242 -11.51 -9.64 -0.33
N TRP A 243 -10.70 -8.58 -0.31
CA TRP A 243 -11.05 -7.32 -0.98
C TRP A 243 -11.18 -7.47 -2.50
N THR A 244 -10.45 -8.41 -3.11
CA THR A 244 -10.58 -8.73 -4.54
C THR A 244 -11.94 -9.33 -4.88
N ILE A 245 -12.46 -10.21 -4.01
CA ILE A 245 -13.66 -11.00 -4.30
C ILE A 245 -14.93 -10.42 -3.67
N LEU A 246 -14.81 -9.45 -2.76
CA LEU A 246 -15.91 -8.94 -1.94
C LEU A 246 -17.08 -8.43 -2.80
N ALA A 247 -16.79 -7.62 -3.82
CA ALA A 247 -17.81 -7.09 -4.72
C ALA A 247 -18.59 -8.21 -5.44
N LEU A 248 -17.86 -9.20 -5.94
CA LEU A 248 -18.45 -10.36 -6.61
C LEU A 248 -19.28 -11.24 -5.66
N GLN A 249 -18.88 -11.35 -4.39
CA GLN A 249 -19.63 -12.07 -3.38
C GLN A 249 -20.90 -11.33 -2.97
N LEU A 250 -20.84 -10.00 -2.84
CA LEU A 250 -21.99 -9.16 -2.54
C LEU A 250 -23.03 -9.23 -3.65
N ASP A 251 -22.60 -9.17 -4.91
CA ASP A 251 -23.49 -9.31 -6.05
C ASP A 251 -24.10 -10.71 -6.15
N ALA A 252 -23.27 -11.75 -6.12
CA ALA A 252 -23.75 -13.13 -6.31
C ALA A 252 -24.68 -13.63 -5.20
N ARG A 253 -24.51 -13.18 -3.94
CA ARG A 253 -25.27 -13.70 -2.80
C ARG A 253 -26.37 -12.77 -2.32
N TYR A 254 -26.17 -11.45 -2.43
CA TYR A 254 -27.07 -10.46 -1.85
C TYR A 254 -27.65 -9.50 -2.90
N HIS A 255 -27.26 -9.64 -4.19
CA HIS A 255 -27.66 -8.75 -5.28
C HIS A 255 -27.36 -7.27 -4.99
N LEU A 256 -26.19 -7.02 -4.37
CA LEU A 256 -25.70 -5.70 -4.01
C LEU A 256 -24.58 -5.27 -4.96
N GLY A 257 -24.74 -4.08 -5.55
CA GLY A 257 -23.86 -3.53 -6.57
C GLY A 257 -22.50 -3.04 -6.05
N ALA A 258 -21.74 -2.45 -6.96
CA ALA A 258 -20.40 -1.94 -6.69
C ALA A 258 -20.39 -0.80 -5.66
N GLU A 259 -21.46 0.02 -5.61
CA GLU A 259 -21.62 1.09 -4.62
C GLU A 259 -21.56 0.54 -3.19
N ILE A 260 -22.31 -0.52 -2.90
CA ILE A 260 -22.29 -1.15 -1.56
C ILE A 260 -20.92 -1.79 -1.28
N ALA A 261 -20.31 -2.42 -2.28
CA ALA A 261 -18.96 -2.95 -2.14
C ALA A 261 -17.94 -1.84 -1.79
N GLY A 262 -18.08 -0.67 -2.40
CA GLY A 262 -17.29 0.52 -2.06
C GLY A 262 -17.50 1.00 -0.62
N LEU A 263 -18.76 1.01 -0.14
CA LEU A 263 -19.11 1.40 1.23
C LEU A 263 -18.52 0.46 2.30
N PHE A 264 -18.25 -0.81 1.97
CA PHE A 264 -17.47 -1.70 2.85
C PHE A 264 -16.08 -1.14 3.16
N GLY A 265 -15.53 -0.26 2.30
CA GLY A 265 -14.31 0.48 2.60
C GLY A 265 -14.40 1.31 3.87
N ILE A 266 -15.58 1.89 4.18
CA ILE A 266 -15.81 2.65 5.42
C ILE A 266 -15.74 1.71 6.63
N ILE A 267 -16.29 0.50 6.50
CA ILE A 267 -16.22 -0.52 7.56
C ILE A 267 -14.76 -0.90 7.83
N GLY A 268 -13.97 -1.15 6.78
CA GLY A 268 -12.54 -1.41 6.90
C GLY A 268 -11.78 -0.26 7.57
N ALA A 269 -12.11 1.00 7.24
CA ALA A 269 -11.49 2.16 7.86
C ALA A 269 -11.74 2.23 9.38
N VAL A 270 -12.89 1.79 9.87
CA VAL A 270 -13.15 1.67 11.31
C VAL A 270 -12.15 0.70 11.95
N GLY A 271 -11.81 -0.41 11.28
CA GLY A 271 -10.75 -1.33 11.74
C GLY A 271 -9.40 -0.64 11.91
N VAL A 272 -9.05 0.28 10.99
CA VAL A 272 -7.79 1.05 11.06
C VAL A 272 -7.75 2.00 12.26
N LEU A 273 -8.89 2.56 12.70
CA LEU A 273 -8.95 3.43 13.88
C LEU A 273 -8.50 2.72 15.17
N PHE A 274 -8.49 1.40 15.19
CA PHE A 274 -7.95 0.62 16.30
C PHE A 274 -6.43 0.42 16.26
N ALA A 275 -5.72 0.89 15.23
CA ALA A 275 -4.25 0.80 15.13
C ALA A 275 -3.51 1.34 16.38
N PRO A 276 -3.93 2.46 17.02
CA PRO A 276 -3.32 2.92 18.27
C PRO A 276 -3.45 1.91 19.44
N ILE A 277 -4.50 1.10 19.45
CA ILE A 277 -4.69 0.04 20.46
C ILE A 277 -3.66 -1.07 20.22
N ALA A 278 -3.49 -1.50 18.96
CA ALA A 278 -2.47 -2.46 18.57
C ALA A 278 -1.06 -1.95 18.93
N GLY A 279 -0.78 -0.68 18.70
CA GLY A 279 0.47 -0.02 19.09
C GLY A 279 0.72 -0.10 20.60
N ARG A 280 -0.26 0.24 21.43
CA ARG A 280 -0.15 0.14 22.90
C ARG A 280 0.08 -1.30 23.41
N ILE A 281 -0.50 -2.28 22.72
CA ILE A 281 -0.26 -3.71 23.03
C ILE A 281 1.17 -4.08 22.62
N ALA A 282 1.65 -3.61 21.47
CA ALA A 282 3.02 -3.82 21.01
C ALA A 282 4.05 -3.22 22.00
N ASP A 283 3.80 -2.00 22.51
CA ASP A 283 4.66 -1.34 23.49
C ASP A 283 4.73 -2.12 24.83
N ARG A 284 3.62 -2.73 25.25
CA ARG A 284 3.54 -3.46 26.54
C ARG A 284 3.98 -4.91 26.45
N ARG A 285 3.64 -5.64 25.38
CA ARG A 285 3.86 -7.08 25.20
C ARG A 285 4.85 -7.44 24.12
N GLY A 286 5.39 -6.43 23.43
CA GLY A 286 6.29 -6.56 22.30
C GLY A 286 5.56 -6.78 20.95
N PRO A 287 6.19 -6.43 19.81
CA PRO A 287 5.59 -6.50 18.49
C PRO A 287 5.20 -7.93 18.08
N HIS A 288 5.96 -8.94 18.50
CA HIS A 288 5.64 -10.33 18.19
C HIS A 288 4.31 -10.81 18.81
N ALA A 289 3.91 -10.29 19.98
CA ALA A 289 2.62 -10.63 20.57
C ALA A 289 1.45 -10.11 19.73
N VAL A 290 1.60 -8.91 19.17
CA VAL A 290 0.58 -8.30 18.30
C VAL A 290 0.48 -9.05 16.96
N ILE A 291 1.61 -9.45 16.37
CA ILE A 291 1.61 -10.25 15.13
C ILE A 291 0.90 -11.58 15.36
N GLY A 292 1.23 -12.29 16.43
CA GLY A 292 0.60 -13.58 16.76
C GLY A 292 -0.90 -13.44 17.03
N LEU A 293 -1.30 -12.47 17.88
CA LEU A 293 -2.70 -12.21 18.19
C LEU A 293 -3.48 -11.75 16.93
N GLY A 294 -2.90 -10.83 16.15
CA GLY A 294 -3.47 -10.37 14.90
C GLY A 294 -3.71 -11.54 13.92
N SER A 295 -2.72 -12.44 13.77
CA SER A 295 -2.89 -13.61 12.90
C SER A 295 -4.02 -14.53 13.39
N VAL A 296 -4.19 -14.73 14.69
CA VAL A 296 -5.32 -15.51 15.25
C VAL A 296 -6.65 -14.81 14.96
N ILE A 297 -6.75 -13.51 15.19
CA ILE A 297 -7.96 -12.73 14.89
C ILE A 297 -8.30 -12.77 13.40
N MET A 298 -7.29 -12.64 12.52
CA MET A 298 -7.47 -12.75 11.07
C MET A 298 -7.93 -14.15 10.65
N LEU A 299 -7.43 -15.21 11.28
CA LEU A 299 -7.93 -16.57 11.06
C LEU A 299 -9.39 -16.70 11.48
N THR A 300 -9.75 -16.12 12.63
CA THR A 300 -11.14 -16.06 13.12
C THR A 300 -12.05 -15.33 12.14
N SER A 301 -11.57 -14.26 11.48
CA SER A 301 -12.36 -13.54 10.47
C SER A 301 -12.76 -14.47 9.30
N TRP A 302 -11.84 -15.35 8.85
CA TRP A 302 -12.13 -16.33 7.80
C TRP A 302 -13.12 -17.39 8.23
N VAL A 303 -13.10 -17.81 9.50
CA VAL A 303 -14.13 -18.71 10.06
C VAL A 303 -15.49 -17.99 10.08
N VAL A 304 -15.53 -16.72 10.47
CA VAL A 304 -16.77 -15.91 10.45
C VAL A 304 -17.30 -15.80 9.01
N PHE A 305 -16.46 -15.53 8.01
CA PHE A 305 -16.86 -15.48 6.61
C PHE A 305 -17.41 -16.82 6.10
N ALA A 306 -16.84 -17.94 6.55
CA ALA A 306 -17.25 -19.27 6.12
C ALA A 306 -18.57 -19.73 6.74
N VAL A 307 -18.79 -19.42 8.03
CA VAL A 307 -19.91 -19.97 8.81
C VAL A 307 -21.09 -19.02 8.89
N TRP A 308 -20.83 -17.71 9.04
CA TRP A 308 -21.88 -16.73 9.24
C TRP A 308 -22.32 -16.11 7.91
N GLY A 309 -23.19 -16.79 7.17
CA GLY A 309 -23.63 -16.45 5.81
C GLY A 309 -24.56 -15.24 5.69
N MET A 310 -24.55 -14.29 6.62
CA MET A 310 -25.32 -13.03 6.58
C MET A 310 -24.41 -11.83 6.35
N ILE A 311 -24.97 -10.70 5.87
CA ILE A 311 -24.23 -9.43 5.72
C ILE A 311 -23.54 -9.02 7.03
N ALA A 312 -24.19 -9.24 8.18
CA ALA A 312 -23.59 -8.97 9.49
C ALA A 312 -22.27 -9.75 9.69
N GLY A 313 -22.21 -11.01 9.24
CA GLY A 313 -20.98 -11.81 9.27
C GLY A 313 -19.89 -11.21 8.38
N LEU A 314 -20.22 -10.71 7.19
CA LEU A 314 -19.25 -10.00 6.34
C LEU A 314 -18.73 -8.73 7.01
N ILE A 315 -19.62 -7.93 7.64
CA ILE A 315 -19.22 -6.69 8.35
C ILE A 315 -18.26 -7.02 9.50
N VAL A 316 -18.63 -7.96 10.36
CA VAL A 316 -17.79 -8.37 11.50
C VAL A 316 -16.46 -8.94 11.01
N GLY A 317 -16.50 -9.80 10.00
CA GLY A 317 -15.30 -10.38 9.42
C GLY A 317 -14.36 -9.33 8.81
N VAL A 318 -14.88 -8.33 8.10
CA VAL A 318 -14.07 -7.22 7.55
C VAL A 318 -13.43 -6.41 8.67
N LEU A 319 -14.17 -6.05 9.72
CA LEU A 319 -13.61 -5.33 10.87
C LEU A 319 -12.44 -6.10 11.52
N LEU A 320 -12.62 -7.40 11.74
CA LEU A 320 -11.58 -8.26 12.32
C LEU A 320 -10.35 -8.37 11.39
N LEU A 321 -10.58 -8.52 10.09
CA LEU A 321 -9.53 -8.65 9.08
C LEU A 321 -8.69 -7.35 8.99
N ASP A 322 -9.33 -6.20 8.85
CA ASP A 322 -8.65 -4.91 8.71
C ASP A 322 -7.91 -4.52 10.00
N PHE A 323 -8.53 -4.72 11.17
CA PHE A 323 -7.87 -4.54 12.46
C PHE A 323 -6.59 -5.37 12.57
N SER A 324 -6.68 -6.65 12.20
CA SER A 324 -5.55 -7.58 12.29
C SER A 324 -4.42 -7.21 11.34
N GLU A 325 -4.76 -6.84 10.10
CA GLU A 325 -3.79 -6.43 9.08
C GLU A 325 -3.01 -5.20 9.53
N GLN A 326 -3.68 -4.16 10.01
CA GLN A 326 -3.02 -2.93 10.46
C GLN A 326 -2.14 -3.17 11.69
N GLY A 327 -2.60 -3.96 12.65
CA GLY A 327 -1.80 -4.32 13.83
C GLY A 327 -0.53 -5.08 13.48
N ALA A 328 -0.63 -6.06 12.57
CA ALA A 328 0.50 -6.86 12.11
C ALA A 328 1.48 -6.01 11.28
N LEU A 329 0.96 -5.16 10.38
CA LEU A 329 1.76 -4.27 9.54
C LEU A 329 2.65 -3.35 10.38
N VAL A 330 2.06 -2.62 11.32
CA VAL A 330 2.79 -1.69 12.21
C VAL A 330 3.81 -2.44 13.05
N SER A 331 3.47 -3.62 13.56
CA SER A 331 4.36 -4.42 14.40
C SER A 331 5.55 -4.99 13.61
N ASN A 332 5.32 -5.47 12.39
CA ASN A 332 6.40 -5.92 11.51
C ASN A 332 7.30 -4.74 11.08
N GLN A 333 6.73 -3.56 10.80
CA GLN A 333 7.51 -2.35 10.52
C GLN A 333 8.39 -1.94 11.72
N HIS A 334 7.87 -2.05 12.95
CA HIS A 334 8.65 -1.80 14.15
C HIS A 334 9.89 -2.72 14.20
N ILE A 335 9.71 -4.01 13.94
CA ILE A 335 10.81 -4.98 13.92
C ILE A 335 11.87 -4.61 12.86
N ILE A 336 11.47 -4.38 11.61
CA ILE A 336 12.43 -4.14 10.54
C ILE A 336 13.17 -2.81 10.69
N TYR A 337 12.54 -1.77 11.26
CA TYR A 337 13.17 -0.46 11.46
C TYR A 337 14.23 -0.47 12.59
N ALA A 338 14.18 -1.46 13.47
CA ALA A 338 15.17 -1.66 14.51
C ALA A 338 16.43 -2.39 14.01
N LEU A 339 16.38 -3.10 12.87
CA LEU A 339 17.50 -3.87 12.34
C LEU A 339 18.71 -3.00 11.96
N ARG A 340 18.46 -1.97 11.12
CA ARG A 340 19.50 -1.02 10.66
C ARG A 340 18.90 0.38 10.53
N PRO A 341 19.08 1.24 11.55
CA PRO A 341 18.53 2.61 11.55
C PRO A 341 18.95 3.46 10.34
N GLU A 342 20.17 3.25 9.83
CA GLU A 342 20.73 3.95 8.67
C GLU A 342 20.12 3.49 7.33
N ALA A 343 19.53 2.29 7.29
CA ALA A 343 18.98 1.69 6.07
C ALA A 343 17.44 1.62 6.06
N ARG A 344 16.74 2.32 6.97
CA ARG A 344 15.28 2.22 7.15
C ARG A 344 14.49 2.35 5.86
N ASN A 345 14.83 3.29 4.98
CA ASN A 345 14.13 3.47 3.71
C ASN A 345 14.26 2.23 2.82
N ARG A 346 15.46 1.65 2.74
CA ARG A 346 15.73 0.45 1.93
C ARG A 346 15.03 -0.78 2.53
N LEU A 347 15.07 -0.93 3.86
CA LEU A 347 14.33 -1.98 4.56
C LEU A 347 12.83 -1.89 4.30
N ASN A 348 12.25 -0.68 4.39
CA ASN A 348 10.84 -0.46 4.10
C ASN A 348 10.49 -0.74 2.63
N THR A 349 11.34 -0.37 1.69
CA THR A 349 11.15 -0.68 0.27
C THR A 349 11.04 -2.18 0.01
N ILE A 350 11.94 -2.98 0.60
CA ILE A 350 11.92 -4.44 0.50
C ILE A 350 10.67 -5.01 1.16
N PHE A 351 10.39 -4.57 2.37
CA PHE A 351 9.26 -5.04 3.17
C PHE A 351 7.92 -4.76 2.48
N MET A 352 7.69 -3.52 2.06
CA MET A 352 6.44 -3.14 1.37
C MET A 352 6.35 -3.79 -0.02
N GLY A 353 7.48 -3.87 -0.76
CA GLY A 353 7.52 -4.59 -2.04
C GLY A 353 7.08 -6.05 -1.87
N GLY A 354 7.63 -6.77 -0.89
CA GLY A 354 7.25 -8.14 -0.56
C GLY A 354 5.80 -8.26 -0.05
N THR A 355 5.33 -7.29 0.73
CA THR A 355 3.92 -7.22 1.18
C THR A 355 2.97 -7.18 -0.01
N PHE A 356 3.20 -6.28 -0.98
CA PHE A 356 2.35 -6.17 -2.17
C PHE A 356 2.50 -7.33 -3.15
N LEU A 357 3.68 -7.99 -3.22
CA LEU A 357 3.82 -9.27 -3.91
C LEU A 357 2.93 -10.35 -3.27
N GLY A 358 2.89 -10.42 -1.94
CA GLY A 358 1.95 -11.26 -1.22
C GLY A 358 0.49 -10.93 -1.54
N GLY A 359 0.15 -9.65 -1.63
CA GLY A 359 -1.17 -9.18 -2.06
C GLY A 359 -1.52 -9.64 -3.48
N ALA A 360 -0.58 -9.56 -4.42
CA ALA A 360 -0.78 -10.06 -5.78
C ALA A 360 -1.05 -11.58 -5.80
N VAL A 361 -0.30 -12.35 -4.99
CA VAL A 361 -0.54 -13.80 -4.82
C VAL A 361 -1.92 -14.05 -4.22
N GLY A 362 -2.33 -13.26 -3.20
CA GLY A 362 -3.64 -13.34 -2.60
C GLY A 362 -4.78 -13.08 -3.59
N SER A 363 -4.66 -12.01 -4.39
CA SER A 363 -5.65 -11.66 -5.43
C SER A 363 -5.73 -12.70 -6.53
N ALA A 364 -4.59 -13.20 -7.03
CA ALA A 364 -4.56 -14.26 -8.05
C ALA A 364 -5.14 -15.57 -7.52
N GLY A 365 -4.71 -15.97 -6.33
CA GLY A 365 -5.14 -17.22 -5.71
C GLY A 365 -6.63 -17.24 -5.39
N THR A 366 -7.20 -16.11 -4.93
CA THR A 366 -8.64 -16.03 -4.66
C THR A 366 -9.48 -16.05 -5.94
N SER A 367 -9.00 -15.42 -7.02
CA SER A 367 -9.67 -15.49 -8.32
C SER A 367 -9.73 -16.93 -8.85
N LEU A 368 -8.65 -17.69 -8.68
CA LEU A 368 -8.61 -19.12 -9.00
C LEU A 368 -9.50 -19.95 -8.05
N ALA A 369 -9.38 -19.74 -6.75
CA ALA A 369 -10.16 -20.45 -5.74
C ALA A 369 -11.67 -20.32 -6.00
N ARG A 370 -12.12 -19.10 -6.36
CA ARG A 370 -13.52 -18.85 -6.72
C ARG A 370 -13.99 -19.74 -7.89
N GLN A 371 -13.15 -19.91 -8.91
CA GLN A 371 -13.50 -20.73 -10.09
C GLN A 371 -13.63 -22.21 -9.75
N PHE A 372 -12.78 -22.74 -8.86
CA PHE A 372 -12.76 -24.16 -8.53
C PHE A 372 -13.75 -24.59 -7.43
N GLY A 373 -14.05 -23.73 -6.47
CA GLY A 373 -14.86 -24.11 -5.32
C GLY A 373 -15.66 -22.96 -4.67
N GLY A 374 -15.88 -21.86 -5.40
CA GLY A 374 -16.68 -20.74 -4.95
C GLY A 374 -16.20 -20.11 -3.64
N TRP A 375 -17.15 -19.64 -2.84
CA TRP A 375 -16.85 -18.94 -1.58
C TRP A 375 -16.12 -19.80 -0.55
N THR A 376 -16.42 -21.08 -0.46
CA THR A 376 -15.74 -22.00 0.48
C THR A 376 -14.25 -22.13 0.15
N ALA A 377 -13.91 -22.29 -1.13
CA ALA A 377 -12.51 -22.35 -1.54
C ALA A 377 -11.78 -21.03 -1.29
N VAL A 378 -12.44 -19.87 -1.47
CA VAL A 378 -11.91 -18.56 -1.14
C VAL A 378 -11.60 -18.46 0.36
N CYS A 379 -12.54 -18.83 1.22
CA CYS A 379 -12.34 -18.83 2.68
C CYS A 379 -11.19 -19.76 3.10
N THR A 380 -11.12 -20.95 2.53
CA THR A 380 -10.05 -21.92 2.79
C THR A 380 -8.69 -21.38 2.36
N PHE A 381 -8.60 -20.74 1.19
CA PHE A 381 -7.38 -20.14 0.68
C PHE A 381 -6.90 -18.98 1.55
N GLY A 382 -7.82 -18.06 1.91
CA GLY A 382 -7.49 -16.94 2.80
C GLY A 382 -7.03 -17.41 4.18
N ALA A 383 -7.71 -18.39 4.77
CA ALA A 383 -7.32 -19.02 6.04
C ALA A 383 -5.96 -19.73 5.95
N ALA A 384 -5.66 -20.41 4.84
CA ALA A 384 -4.38 -21.08 4.62
C ALA A 384 -3.21 -20.10 4.60
N LEU A 385 -3.35 -18.94 3.96
CA LEU A 385 -2.32 -17.90 3.98
C LEU A 385 -2.04 -17.42 5.41
N VAL A 386 -3.08 -17.21 6.23
CA VAL A 386 -2.93 -16.81 7.64
C VAL A 386 -2.27 -17.92 8.45
N ALA A 387 -2.65 -19.19 8.22
CA ALA A 387 -2.05 -20.33 8.90
C ALA A 387 -0.55 -20.45 8.60
N ILE A 388 -0.15 -20.23 7.34
CA ILE A 388 1.27 -20.17 6.94
C ILE A 388 1.99 -19.04 7.69
N ALA A 389 1.42 -17.83 7.74
CA ALA A 389 1.99 -16.71 8.49
C ALA A 389 2.17 -17.05 9.98
N LEU A 390 1.16 -17.66 10.60
CA LEU A 390 1.18 -18.04 12.01
C LEU A 390 2.24 -19.12 12.29
N CYS A 391 2.36 -20.13 11.43
CA CYS A 391 3.40 -21.17 11.52
C CYS A 391 4.81 -20.56 11.43
N LEU A 392 5.05 -19.70 10.44
CA LEU A 392 6.34 -19.02 10.27
C LEU A 392 6.68 -18.14 11.48
N HIS A 393 5.67 -17.46 12.04
CA HIS A 393 5.82 -16.64 13.23
C HIS A 393 6.19 -17.50 14.46
N ALA A 394 5.48 -18.61 14.67
CA ALA A 394 5.72 -19.52 15.79
C ALA A 394 7.09 -20.19 15.72
N CYS A 395 7.47 -20.75 14.55
CA CYS A 395 8.76 -21.40 14.32
C CYS A 395 9.94 -20.45 14.62
N GLY A 396 9.83 -19.21 14.19
CA GLY A 396 10.90 -18.25 14.43
C GLY A 396 11.06 -17.87 15.92
N ARG A 397 9.97 -17.81 16.68
CA ARG A 397 10.04 -17.58 18.15
C ARG A 397 10.71 -18.74 18.88
N VAL A 398 10.44 -19.96 18.44
CA VAL A 398 11.10 -21.15 19.02
C VAL A 398 12.61 -21.15 18.71
N ALA A 399 12.98 -20.80 17.48
CA ALA A 399 14.38 -20.70 17.10
C ALA A 399 15.13 -19.61 17.89
N ALA A 400 14.55 -18.44 18.06
CA ALA A 400 15.13 -17.34 18.83
C ALA A 400 15.33 -17.71 20.32
N LYS A 401 14.37 -18.42 20.93
CA LYS A 401 14.49 -18.90 22.32
C LYS A 401 15.56 -19.98 22.53
N ARG A 402 15.97 -20.68 21.47
CA ARG A 402 17.02 -21.73 21.56
C ARG A 402 18.44 -21.17 21.39
N MET A 403 18.55 -19.95 20.87
CA MET A 403 19.85 -19.30 20.59
C MET A 403 20.23 -18.26 21.68
N GLY A 404 19.32 -17.85 22.53
CA GLY A 404 19.56 -16.97 23.68
C GLY A 404 19.36 -17.72 25.00
#